data_f08c5154a7199096ea30f5353b430e7e
#
_entry.id   f08c5154a7199096ea30f5353b430e7e
#
_cell.length_a   1.000
_cell.length_b   1.000
_cell.length_c   1.000
_cell.angle_alpha   90.00
_cell.angle_beta   90.00
_cell.angle_gamma   90.00
#
_symmetry.space_group_name_H-M   'P 1'
#
loop_
_entity.id
_entity.type
_entity.pdbx_description
1 polymer ?
#
loop_
_entity_poly.entity_id
_entity_poly.type
_entity_poly.pdbx_seq_one_letter_code
_entity_poly.pdbx_strand_id
1 'polypeptide(L)'
;MYHRQRKNKQRIRTKFSAFMMLFVFIIVLVCHIGLLNPDLTASVKTSFQDTLKGLFTNSSKQDTALSYSESRPENTTLSVTFLDVGQGNCVLAESDGHYMLIDGGDRSHSSFVVSYLQQAGITALDYVLISHYDADHVSGVIGALYQFDVGNVLSPDYSADTKIYQSYVNCLKKQNITPVHPQVGDTYILGNASFTVVCPDRYDYEEENNRSLGIRLTDSSHSFLILGDAQSKSESAMLNENLDLSADVYMVSHHGSASSSTEKFLRAV
;
A
#
# COMPACT_ATOMS: atom_id res chain seq x y z
N MET A 1 14.49 -36.00 13.21
CA MET A 1 14.16 -35.02 12.19
C MET A 1 14.87 -33.67 12.37
N TYR A 2 15.06 -33.16 13.55
CA TYR A 2 15.64 -31.84 13.86
C TYR A 2 17.12 -31.64 13.44
N HIS A 3 17.94 -32.67 13.45
CA HIS A 3 19.39 -32.60 13.10
C HIS A 3 19.62 -32.45 11.59
N ARG A 4 18.70 -32.91 10.74
CA ARG A 4 18.82 -32.84 9.27
C ARG A 4 18.53 -31.44 8.73
N GLN A 5 17.63 -30.70 9.38
CA GLN A 5 17.30 -29.32 9.01
C GLN A 5 18.40 -28.31 9.36
N ARG A 6 19.13 -28.51 10.48
CA ARG A 6 20.26 -27.64 10.86
C ARG A 6 21.44 -27.76 9.87
N LYS A 7 21.75 -28.97 9.41
CA LYS A 7 22.81 -29.19 8.41
C LYS A 7 22.48 -28.57 7.03
N ASN A 8 21.21 -28.58 6.62
CA ASN A 8 20.79 -27.94 5.37
C ASN A 8 20.85 -26.40 5.46
N LYS A 9 20.44 -25.78 6.56
CA LYS A 9 20.55 -24.34 6.77
C LYS A 9 22.01 -23.85 6.80
N GLN A 10 22.91 -24.60 7.40
CA GLN A 10 24.35 -24.28 7.40
C GLN A 10 24.96 -24.40 5.99
N ARG A 11 24.58 -25.43 5.22
CA ARG A 11 25.07 -25.66 3.86
C ARG A 11 24.57 -24.60 2.85
N ILE A 12 23.40 -24.04 3.08
CA ILE A 12 22.85 -22.93 2.28
C ILE A 12 23.57 -21.62 2.64
N ARG A 13 23.82 -21.36 3.92
CA ARG A 13 24.57 -20.16 4.37
C ARG A 13 25.99 -20.14 3.86
N THR A 14 26.71 -21.28 3.88
CA THR A 14 28.09 -21.35 3.36
C THR A 14 28.15 -21.21 1.84
N LYS A 15 27.19 -21.74 1.10
CA LYS A 15 27.10 -21.54 -0.36
C LYS A 15 26.79 -20.10 -0.73
N PHE A 16 25.91 -19.43 0.01
CA PHE A 16 25.56 -18.03 -0.21
C PHE A 16 26.73 -17.10 0.13
N SER A 17 27.46 -17.37 1.20
CA SER A 17 28.66 -16.62 1.57
C SER A 17 29.79 -16.79 0.55
N ALA A 18 30.00 -18.00 0.02
CA ALA A 18 31.01 -18.25 -1.01
C ALA A 18 30.64 -17.57 -2.35
N PHE A 19 29.36 -17.55 -2.71
CA PHE A 19 28.86 -16.86 -3.90
C PHE A 19 29.04 -15.34 -3.76
N MET A 20 28.74 -14.77 -2.60
CA MET A 20 28.95 -13.34 -2.32
C MET A 20 30.42 -12.95 -2.37
N MET A 21 31.32 -13.77 -1.82
CA MET A 21 32.77 -13.50 -1.92
C MET A 21 33.30 -13.57 -3.36
N LEU A 22 32.82 -14.54 -4.14
CA LEU A 22 33.17 -14.63 -5.56
C LEU A 22 32.67 -13.41 -6.34
N PHE A 23 31.47 -12.95 -6.06
CA PHE A 23 30.86 -11.78 -6.70
C PHE A 23 31.63 -10.49 -6.37
N VAL A 24 32.01 -10.28 -5.11
CA VAL A 24 32.84 -9.14 -4.69
C VAL A 24 34.23 -9.23 -5.33
N PHE A 25 34.85 -10.42 -5.42
CA PHE A 25 36.12 -10.61 -6.06
C PHE A 25 36.11 -10.27 -7.56
N ILE A 26 35.04 -10.66 -8.25
CA ILE A 26 34.82 -10.34 -9.68
C ILE A 26 34.67 -8.82 -9.87
N ILE A 27 33.94 -8.13 -9.00
CA ILE A 27 33.77 -6.67 -9.07
C ILE A 27 35.14 -5.97 -8.87
N VAL A 28 35.89 -6.38 -7.88
CA VAL A 28 37.21 -5.81 -7.61
C VAL A 28 38.17 -6.05 -8.79
N LEU A 29 38.13 -7.25 -9.38
CA LEU A 29 38.96 -7.60 -10.53
C LEU A 29 38.56 -6.76 -11.77
N VAL A 30 37.27 -6.58 -12.04
CA VAL A 30 36.77 -5.74 -13.16
C VAL A 30 37.15 -4.27 -12.96
N CYS A 31 37.04 -3.76 -11.72
CA CYS A 31 37.50 -2.40 -11.40
C CYS A 31 39.03 -2.24 -11.59
N HIS A 32 39.81 -3.24 -11.22
CA HIS A 32 41.27 -3.20 -11.38
C HIS A 32 41.71 -3.25 -12.84
N ILE A 33 41.08 -4.09 -13.65
CA ILE A 33 41.30 -4.18 -15.11
C ILE A 33 40.85 -2.88 -15.79
N GLY A 34 39.77 -2.26 -15.32
CA GLY A 34 39.25 -0.99 -15.85
C GLY A 34 40.16 0.20 -15.61
N LEU A 35 40.91 0.20 -14.50
CA LEU A 35 41.94 1.19 -14.21
C LEU A 35 43.19 1.07 -15.11
N LEU A 36 43.43 -0.14 -15.65
CA LEU A 36 44.61 -0.44 -16.48
C LEU A 36 44.33 -0.29 -17.98
N ASN A 37 43.08 -0.31 -18.42
CA ASN A 37 42.74 -0.23 -19.84
C ASN A 37 41.31 0.33 -20.07
N PRO A 38 41.15 1.64 -20.33
CA PRO A 38 39.86 2.32 -20.47
C PRO A 38 38.96 1.81 -21.63
N ASP A 39 39.57 1.34 -22.70
CA ASP A 39 38.83 0.87 -23.90
C ASP A 39 38.19 -0.51 -23.67
N LEU A 40 38.74 -1.31 -22.76
CA LEU A 40 38.18 -2.60 -22.38
C LEU A 40 36.94 -2.44 -21.49
N THR A 41 36.83 -1.32 -20.76
CA THR A 41 35.69 -1.05 -19.87
C THR A 41 34.39 -0.81 -20.63
N ALA A 42 34.41 -0.22 -21.80
CA ALA A 42 33.20 0.00 -22.59
C ALA A 42 32.61 -1.32 -23.09
N SER A 43 33.46 -2.22 -23.61
CA SER A 43 33.02 -3.54 -24.11
C SER A 43 32.53 -4.46 -23.00
N VAL A 44 33.23 -4.47 -21.84
CA VAL A 44 32.83 -5.28 -20.68
C VAL A 44 31.54 -4.76 -20.06
N LYS A 45 31.34 -3.44 -20.03
CA LYS A 45 30.09 -2.82 -19.51
C LYS A 45 28.89 -3.17 -20.37
N THR A 46 29.04 -3.16 -21.70
CA THR A 46 27.97 -3.53 -22.63
C THR A 46 27.63 -5.01 -22.52
N SER A 47 28.64 -5.89 -22.51
CA SER A 47 28.47 -7.35 -22.37
C SER A 47 27.84 -7.72 -21.00
N PHE A 48 28.20 -7.01 -19.93
CA PHE A 48 27.64 -7.22 -18.61
C PHE A 48 26.17 -6.76 -18.52
N GLN A 49 25.83 -5.62 -19.15
CA GLN A 49 24.45 -5.15 -19.24
C GLN A 49 23.57 -6.10 -20.05
N ASP A 50 24.09 -6.66 -21.14
CA ASP A 50 23.37 -7.63 -21.98
C ASP A 50 23.21 -8.99 -21.25
N THR A 51 24.21 -9.41 -20.47
CA THR A 51 24.11 -10.62 -19.64
C THR A 51 23.11 -10.44 -18.49
N LEU A 52 23.11 -9.28 -17.83
CA LEU A 52 22.09 -8.96 -16.82
C LEU A 52 20.68 -8.91 -17.42
N LYS A 53 20.50 -8.25 -18.58
CA LYS A 53 19.22 -8.29 -19.30
C LYS A 53 18.78 -9.73 -19.59
N GLY A 54 19.69 -10.58 -20.08
CA GLY A 54 19.39 -12.00 -20.35
C GLY A 54 19.02 -12.81 -19.10
N LEU A 55 19.62 -12.52 -17.94
CA LEU A 55 19.29 -13.19 -16.67
C LEU A 55 17.91 -12.74 -16.12
N PHE A 56 17.52 -11.50 -16.36
CA PHE A 56 16.20 -10.99 -15.96
C PHE A 56 15.09 -11.31 -16.96
N THR A 57 15.43 -11.55 -18.25
CA THR A 57 14.43 -11.96 -19.26
C THR A 57 14.16 -13.47 -19.29
N ASN A 58 15.05 -14.33 -18.74
CA ASN A 58 14.88 -15.78 -18.70
C ASN A 58 14.31 -16.31 -17.38
N SER A 59 13.89 -15.47 -16.44
CA SER A 59 13.18 -15.88 -15.23
C SER A 59 11.67 -15.70 -15.32
N SER A 60 11.11 -15.69 -16.53
CA SER A 60 9.68 -15.84 -16.72
C SER A 60 9.32 -17.32 -16.74
N LYS A 61 9.28 -17.99 -15.58
CA LYS A 61 8.26 -18.99 -15.37
C LYS A 61 6.93 -18.26 -15.56
N GLN A 62 6.12 -18.81 -16.45
CA GLN A 62 4.73 -18.47 -16.64
C GLN A 62 3.95 -18.47 -15.31
N ASP A 63 4.09 -17.43 -14.53
CA ASP A 63 2.96 -16.94 -13.78
C ASP A 63 2.12 -16.24 -14.84
N THR A 64 0.94 -16.75 -15.11
CA THR A 64 -0.10 -16.09 -15.86
C THR A 64 -0.34 -14.76 -15.18
N ALA A 65 0.46 -13.76 -15.54
CA ALA A 65 0.10 -12.39 -15.34
C ALA A 65 -1.20 -12.24 -16.13
N LEU A 66 -2.31 -12.25 -15.43
CA LEU A 66 -3.56 -11.73 -15.93
C LEU A 66 -3.19 -10.32 -16.40
N SER A 67 -2.99 -10.17 -17.71
CA SER A 67 -2.93 -8.87 -18.33
C SER A 67 -4.34 -8.29 -18.20
N TYR A 68 -4.56 -7.57 -17.11
CA TYR A 68 -5.76 -6.80 -16.89
C TYR A 68 -5.63 -5.53 -17.75
N SER A 69 -5.77 -5.70 -19.05
CA SER A 69 -6.13 -4.63 -19.94
C SER A 69 -7.65 -4.61 -20.03
N GLU A 70 -8.32 -4.32 -18.92
CA GLU A 70 -9.68 -3.83 -19.03
C GLU A 70 -9.60 -2.46 -19.71
N SER A 71 -10.10 -2.42 -20.94
CA SER A 71 -10.46 -1.16 -21.58
C SER A 71 -11.50 -0.49 -20.65
N ARG A 72 -11.04 0.53 -19.94
CA ARG A 72 -11.89 1.37 -19.11
C ARG A 72 -13.08 1.85 -19.96
N PRO A 73 -14.34 1.72 -19.52
CA PRO A 73 -15.45 2.29 -20.25
C PRO A 73 -15.23 3.79 -20.45
N GLU A 74 -15.44 4.31 -21.66
CA GLU A 74 -15.11 5.70 -22.05
C GLU A 74 -15.77 6.80 -21.18
N ASN A 75 -16.69 6.44 -20.27
CA ASN A 75 -17.44 7.36 -19.41
C ASN A 75 -17.30 7.04 -17.90
N THR A 76 -16.29 6.31 -17.47
CA THR A 76 -16.12 6.02 -16.04
C THR A 76 -15.53 7.25 -15.35
N THR A 77 -16.30 7.87 -14.44
CA THR A 77 -15.87 9.04 -13.67
C THR A 77 -15.13 8.66 -12.37
N LEU A 78 -15.36 7.44 -11.87
CA LEU A 78 -14.71 6.89 -10.68
C LEU A 78 -14.34 5.42 -10.91
N SER A 79 -13.12 5.06 -10.55
CA SER A 79 -12.62 3.68 -10.51
C SER A 79 -12.08 3.38 -9.11
N VAL A 80 -12.52 2.26 -8.53
CA VAL A 80 -12.03 1.80 -7.22
C VAL A 80 -11.49 0.39 -7.38
N THR A 81 -10.19 0.23 -7.14
CA THR A 81 -9.48 -1.04 -7.24
C THR A 81 -9.10 -1.54 -5.86
N PHE A 82 -9.58 -2.71 -5.48
CA PHE A 82 -9.19 -3.41 -4.26
C PHE A 82 -7.98 -4.30 -4.58
N LEU A 83 -6.80 -3.97 -4.04
CA LEU A 83 -5.57 -4.71 -4.30
C LEU A 83 -5.49 -5.92 -3.37
N ASP A 84 -5.19 -7.10 -3.93
CA ASP A 84 -4.97 -8.32 -3.14
C ASP A 84 -3.61 -8.24 -2.42
N VAL A 85 -3.67 -7.86 -1.16
CA VAL A 85 -2.54 -7.77 -0.24
C VAL A 85 -2.61 -8.85 0.85
N GLY A 86 -3.39 -9.92 0.61
CA GLY A 86 -3.66 -10.94 1.62
C GLY A 86 -4.51 -10.39 2.75
N GLN A 87 -4.13 -10.68 4.00
CA GLN A 87 -4.73 -9.99 5.14
C GLN A 87 -4.23 -8.55 5.17
N GLY A 88 -5.16 -7.59 5.23
CA GLY A 88 -4.87 -6.17 5.21
C GLY A 88 -5.74 -5.43 4.19
N ASN A 89 -5.67 -4.10 4.22
CA ASN A 89 -6.40 -3.25 3.30
C ASN A 89 -5.47 -2.51 2.35
N CYS A 90 -5.84 -2.46 1.08
CA CYS A 90 -5.20 -1.58 0.10
C CYS A 90 -6.19 -1.27 -1.02
N VAL A 91 -6.59 -0.01 -1.13
CA VAL A 91 -7.55 0.44 -2.13
C VAL A 91 -6.97 1.61 -2.91
N LEU A 92 -7.02 1.54 -4.23
CA LEU A 92 -6.70 2.64 -5.12
C LEU A 92 -8.00 3.20 -5.69
N ALA A 93 -8.30 4.45 -5.41
CA ALA A 93 -9.38 5.20 -6.04
C ALA A 93 -8.80 6.16 -7.08
N GLU A 94 -9.47 6.25 -8.22
CA GLU A 94 -9.11 7.17 -9.30
C GLU A 94 -10.35 7.84 -9.86
N SER A 95 -10.27 9.16 -10.05
CA SER A 95 -11.30 9.94 -10.74
C SER A 95 -10.66 11.06 -11.53
N ASP A 96 -10.92 11.10 -12.84
CA ASP A 96 -10.44 12.14 -13.77
C ASP A 96 -8.91 12.39 -13.70
N GLY A 97 -8.14 11.31 -13.55
CA GLY A 97 -6.66 11.37 -13.45
C GLY A 97 -6.12 11.79 -12.09
N HIS A 98 -6.98 11.90 -11.08
CA HIS A 98 -6.64 12.13 -9.68
C HIS A 98 -6.67 10.80 -8.91
N TYR A 99 -5.70 10.60 -8.01
CA TYR A 99 -5.46 9.31 -7.37
C TYR A 99 -5.46 9.42 -5.85
N MET A 100 -6.13 8.47 -5.20
CA MET A 100 -6.09 8.29 -3.75
C MET A 100 -5.73 6.85 -3.40
N LEU A 101 -4.70 6.66 -2.59
CA LEU A 101 -4.37 5.38 -1.98
C LEU A 101 -4.96 5.33 -0.56
N ILE A 102 -5.75 4.32 -0.26
CA ILE A 102 -6.33 4.06 1.06
C ILE A 102 -5.69 2.80 1.61
N ASP A 103 -4.94 2.93 2.69
CA ASP A 103 -4.09 1.87 3.25
C ASP A 103 -3.10 1.27 2.24
N GLY A 104 -2.29 0.31 2.64
CA GLY A 104 -1.24 -0.23 1.77
C GLY A 104 -0.86 -1.68 2.06
N GLY A 105 -1.66 -2.41 2.87
CA GLY A 105 -1.35 -3.76 3.25
C GLY A 105 -0.12 -3.89 4.17
N ASP A 106 0.27 -5.12 4.41
CA ASP A 106 1.40 -5.43 5.28
C ASP A 106 2.77 -5.21 4.59
N ARG A 107 3.83 -5.43 5.36
CA ARG A 107 5.20 -5.24 4.90
C ARG A 107 5.60 -6.16 3.73
N SER A 108 5.04 -7.35 3.64
CA SER A 108 5.37 -8.32 2.58
C SER A 108 4.83 -7.85 1.22
N HIS A 109 3.77 -7.05 1.21
CA HIS A 109 3.10 -6.55 0.03
C HIS A 109 3.50 -5.11 -0.35
N SER A 110 4.31 -4.41 0.48
CA SER A 110 4.73 -3.02 0.21
C SER A 110 5.37 -2.83 -1.18
N SER A 111 6.24 -3.76 -1.60
CA SER A 111 6.85 -3.70 -2.94
C SER A 111 5.86 -3.98 -4.06
N PHE A 112 4.86 -4.82 -3.83
CA PHE A 112 3.77 -5.09 -4.78
C PHE A 112 2.93 -3.82 -4.99
N VAL A 113 2.50 -3.15 -3.92
CA VAL A 113 1.71 -1.92 -4.00
C VAL A 113 2.46 -0.85 -4.79
N VAL A 114 3.73 -0.60 -4.46
CA VAL A 114 4.57 0.37 -5.19
C VAL A 114 4.69 -0.01 -6.68
N SER A 115 4.95 -1.28 -6.98
CA SER A 115 5.09 -1.75 -8.36
C SER A 115 3.78 -1.64 -9.14
N TYR A 116 2.64 -1.91 -8.50
CA TYR A 116 1.32 -1.76 -9.10
C TYR A 116 1.06 -0.31 -9.51
N LEU A 117 1.26 0.64 -8.60
CA LEU A 117 1.10 2.06 -8.88
C LEU A 117 2.01 2.53 -10.01
N GLN A 118 3.28 2.10 -10.02
CA GLN A 118 4.24 2.42 -11.10
C GLN A 118 3.81 1.83 -12.45
N GLN A 119 3.33 0.59 -12.50
CA GLN A 119 2.84 -0.05 -13.71
C GLN A 119 1.56 0.59 -14.25
N ALA A 120 0.72 1.13 -13.36
CA ALA A 120 -0.43 1.94 -13.71
C ALA A 120 -0.05 3.34 -14.24
N GLY A 121 1.24 3.69 -14.27
CA GLY A 121 1.72 4.98 -14.76
C GLY A 121 1.50 6.13 -13.77
N ILE A 122 1.15 5.82 -12.51
CA ILE A 122 0.92 6.82 -11.46
C ILE A 122 2.27 7.39 -11.03
N THR A 123 2.39 8.70 -11.01
CA THR A 123 3.59 9.43 -10.56
C THR A 123 3.34 10.26 -9.31
N ALA A 124 2.08 10.61 -9.05
CA ALA A 124 1.66 11.37 -7.88
C ALA A 124 0.33 10.84 -7.34
N LEU A 125 0.12 11.00 -6.05
CA LEU A 125 -1.12 10.71 -5.34
C LEU A 125 -1.64 12.02 -4.75
N ASP A 126 -2.88 12.38 -5.06
CA ASP A 126 -3.52 13.56 -4.48
C ASP A 126 -3.77 13.35 -2.98
N TYR A 127 -4.14 12.11 -2.62
CA TYR A 127 -4.36 11.72 -1.24
C TYR A 127 -3.72 10.36 -0.95
N VAL A 128 -3.19 10.24 0.24
CA VAL A 128 -2.92 8.97 0.92
C VAL A 128 -3.74 8.98 2.21
N LEU A 129 -4.66 8.06 2.36
CA LEU A 129 -5.48 7.89 3.56
C LEU A 129 -5.02 6.66 4.32
N ILE A 130 -4.82 6.81 5.62
CA ILE A 130 -4.49 5.74 6.54
C ILE A 130 -5.69 5.55 7.46
N SER A 131 -6.27 4.36 7.47
CA SER A 131 -7.40 4.06 8.34
C SER A 131 -6.97 4.04 9.82
N HIS A 132 -5.95 3.26 10.14
CA HIS A 132 -5.34 3.18 11.48
C HIS A 132 -3.89 2.69 11.38
N TYR A 133 -3.19 2.51 12.52
CA TYR A 133 -1.74 2.30 12.50
C TYR A 133 -1.29 0.85 12.63
N ASP A 134 -2.15 -0.13 12.36
CA ASP A 134 -1.76 -1.53 12.32
C ASP A 134 -0.91 -1.84 11.08
N ALA A 135 -0.05 -2.86 11.23
CA ALA A 135 0.99 -3.11 10.25
C ALA A 135 0.45 -3.56 8.89
N ASP A 136 -0.68 -4.21 8.86
CA ASP A 136 -1.37 -4.68 7.65
C ASP A 136 -2.21 -3.59 6.95
N HIS A 137 -2.11 -2.34 7.43
CA HIS A 137 -2.67 -1.14 6.80
C HIS A 137 -1.59 -0.13 6.43
N VAL A 138 -0.67 0.20 7.35
CA VAL A 138 0.25 1.32 7.16
C VAL A 138 1.57 0.94 6.48
N SER A 139 1.93 -0.35 6.43
CA SER A 139 3.28 -0.73 5.96
C SER A 139 3.52 -0.38 4.49
N GLY A 140 2.58 -0.69 3.60
CA GLY A 140 2.71 -0.35 2.18
C GLY A 140 2.59 1.15 1.91
N VAL A 141 1.82 1.87 2.73
CA VAL A 141 1.75 3.33 2.68
C VAL A 141 3.14 3.96 2.85
N ILE A 142 3.95 3.47 3.79
CA ILE A 142 5.33 3.97 3.97
C ILE A 142 6.14 3.81 2.67
N GLY A 143 5.96 2.69 1.96
CA GLY A 143 6.58 2.47 0.66
C GLY A 143 6.13 3.49 -0.40
N ALA A 144 4.82 3.75 -0.47
CA ALA A 144 4.26 4.72 -1.38
C ALA A 144 4.74 6.15 -1.08
N LEU A 145 4.77 6.56 0.19
CA LEU A 145 5.27 7.87 0.62
C LEU A 145 6.75 8.10 0.26
N TYR A 146 7.55 7.05 0.10
CA TYR A 146 8.94 7.18 -0.35
C TYR A 146 9.11 7.25 -1.86
N GLN A 147 8.14 6.76 -2.63
CA GLN A 147 8.28 6.56 -4.08
C GLN A 147 7.48 7.53 -4.93
N PHE A 148 6.44 8.13 -4.38
CA PHE A 148 5.51 9.00 -5.12
C PHE A 148 5.45 10.39 -4.50
N ASP A 149 5.18 11.39 -5.32
CA ASP A 149 4.78 12.70 -4.84
C ASP A 149 3.37 12.59 -4.24
N VAL A 150 3.18 13.10 -3.01
CA VAL A 150 1.91 13.01 -2.29
C VAL A 150 1.43 14.40 -1.91
N GLY A 151 0.23 14.75 -2.36
CA GLY A 151 -0.39 16.03 -2.07
C GLY A 151 -0.83 16.17 -0.62
N ASN A 152 -1.61 15.20 -0.15
CA ASN A 152 -2.16 15.21 1.22
C ASN A 152 -2.08 13.81 1.84
N VAL A 153 -1.67 13.75 3.10
CA VAL A 153 -1.76 12.54 3.91
C VAL A 153 -2.85 12.75 4.96
N LEU A 154 -3.90 11.94 4.87
CA LEU A 154 -5.01 11.92 5.84
C LEU A 154 -4.78 10.76 6.80
N SER A 155 -4.77 11.02 8.10
CA SER A 155 -4.54 9.99 9.10
C SER A 155 -5.28 10.27 10.41
N PRO A 156 -5.54 9.25 11.23
CA PRO A 156 -6.17 9.42 12.53
C PRO A 156 -5.36 10.32 13.48
N ASP A 157 -6.05 11.02 14.38
CA ASP A 157 -5.44 11.91 15.38
C ASP A 157 -5.14 11.16 16.70
N TYR A 158 -4.29 10.15 16.63
CA TYR A 158 -3.75 9.47 17.82
C TYR A 158 -2.33 8.97 17.59
N SER A 159 -1.66 8.58 18.65
CA SER A 159 -0.33 7.97 18.60
C SER A 159 -0.39 6.51 19.00
N ALA A 160 0.34 5.64 18.29
CA ALA A 160 0.50 4.24 18.64
C ALA A 160 1.92 3.95 19.15
N ASP A 161 2.04 3.05 20.12
CA ASP A 161 3.34 2.61 20.66
C ASP A 161 3.84 1.36 19.91
N THR A 162 3.96 1.48 18.58
CA THR A 162 4.41 0.39 17.72
C THR A 162 5.60 0.81 16.86
N LYS A 163 6.44 -0.16 16.49
CA LYS A 163 7.58 0.09 15.59
C LYS A 163 7.14 0.57 14.22
N ILE A 164 6.00 0.11 13.75
CA ILE A 164 5.49 0.50 12.44
C ILE A 164 5.00 1.95 12.45
N TYR A 165 4.31 2.38 13.51
CA TYR A 165 3.92 3.78 13.69
C TYR A 165 5.15 4.70 13.76
N GLN A 166 6.19 4.32 14.51
CA GLN A 166 7.45 5.08 14.54
C GLN A 166 8.10 5.17 13.15
N SER A 167 8.01 4.11 12.35
CA SER A 167 8.52 4.11 10.97
C SER A 167 7.72 5.06 10.08
N TYR A 168 6.39 5.08 10.23
CA TYR A 168 5.52 6.04 9.55
C TYR A 168 5.84 7.48 9.92
N VAL A 169 5.91 7.81 11.20
CA VAL A 169 6.26 9.16 11.68
C VAL A 169 7.64 9.61 11.17
N ASN A 170 8.62 8.70 11.17
CA ASN A 170 9.95 8.99 10.63
C ASN A 170 9.93 9.20 9.10
N CYS A 171 9.07 8.47 8.39
CA CYS A 171 8.86 8.68 6.95
C CYS A 171 8.29 10.08 6.69
N LEU A 172 7.22 10.48 7.38
CA LEU A 172 6.64 11.81 7.26
C LEU A 172 7.67 12.93 7.50
N LYS A 173 8.44 12.81 8.60
CA LYS A 173 9.51 13.78 8.91
C LYS A 173 10.55 13.86 7.80
N LYS A 174 11.00 12.72 7.27
CA LYS A 174 12.01 12.66 6.23
C LYS A 174 11.53 13.22 4.89
N GLN A 175 10.25 13.06 4.59
CA GLN A 175 9.60 13.59 3.40
C GLN A 175 9.06 15.01 3.59
N ASN A 176 9.22 15.59 4.81
CA ASN A 176 8.68 16.90 5.17
C ASN A 176 7.17 17.01 4.96
N ILE A 177 6.44 15.94 5.27
CA ILE A 177 4.97 15.86 5.16
C ILE A 177 4.36 16.12 6.55
N THR A 178 3.36 16.98 6.58
CA THR A 178 2.50 17.20 7.75
C THR A 178 1.15 16.54 7.47
N PRO A 179 0.75 15.50 8.22
CA PRO A 179 -0.54 14.86 8.01
C PRO A 179 -1.69 15.78 8.42
N VAL A 180 -2.83 15.61 7.77
CA VAL A 180 -4.11 16.20 8.14
C VAL A 180 -4.90 15.17 8.94
N HIS A 181 -5.57 15.60 10.00
CA HIS A 181 -6.43 14.78 10.85
C HIS A 181 -7.90 15.23 10.65
N PRO A 182 -8.60 14.64 9.68
CA PRO A 182 -9.94 15.06 9.35
C PRO A 182 -10.95 14.64 10.42
N GLN A 183 -12.07 15.36 10.44
CA GLN A 183 -13.18 15.12 11.36
C GLN A 183 -14.37 14.51 10.59
N VAL A 184 -15.27 13.84 11.30
CA VAL A 184 -16.53 13.34 10.75
C VAL A 184 -17.31 14.49 10.10
N GLY A 185 -17.76 14.28 8.87
CA GLY A 185 -18.47 15.27 8.05
C GLY A 185 -17.55 16.08 7.12
N ASP A 186 -16.24 16.09 7.32
CA ASP A 186 -15.31 16.73 6.38
C ASP A 186 -15.41 16.05 5.00
N THR A 187 -15.47 16.88 3.96
CA THR A 187 -15.61 16.43 2.58
C THR A 187 -14.45 16.94 1.72
N TYR A 188 -13.92 16.07 0.89
CA TYR A 188 -12.80 16.33 -0.01
C TYR A 188 -13.16 15.97 -1.44
N ILE A 189 -12.45 16.55 -2.40
CA ILE A 189 -12.66 16.33 -3.83
C ILE A 189 -11.53 15.45 -4.38
N LEU A 190 -11.89 14.45 -5.18
CA LEU A 190 -10.99 13.62 -5.95
C LEU A 190 -11.43 13.65 -7.43
N GLY A 191 -10.86 14.54 -8.23
CA GLY A 191 -11.31 14.75 -9.61
C GLY A 191 -12.78 15.12 -9.70
N ASN A 192 -13.59 14.27 -10.34
CA ASN A 192 -15.05 14.41 -10.43
C ASN A 192 -15.81 13.69 -9.30
N ALA A 193 -15.10 12.98 -8.43
CA ALA A 193 -15.64 12.34 -7.24
C ALA A 193 -15.42 13.17 -5.98
N SER A 194 -16.09 12.79 -4.91
CA SER A 194 -15.88 13.35 -3.58
C SER A 194 -15.91 12.26 -2.52
N PHE A 195 -15.26 12.50 -1.41
CA PHE A 195 -15.36 11.60 -0.26
C PHE A 195 -15.60 12.37 1.03
N THR A 196 -16.46 11.80 1.87
CA THR A 196 -16.83 12.35 3.17
C THR A 196 -16.33 11.42 4.26
N VAL A 197 -15.70 11.98 5.29
CA VAL A 197 -15.27 11.25 6.48
C VAL A 197 -16.49 10.86 7.31
N VAL A 198 -16.63 9.59 7.63
CA VAL A 198 -17.80 9.05 8.35
C VAL A 198 -17.45 8.47 9.73
N CYS A 199 -16.19 8.17 9.98
CA CYS A 199 -15.66 7.74 11.28
C CYS A 199 -14.17 8.05 11.40
N PRO A 200 -13.60 8.03 12.63
CA PRO A 200 -14.25 7.84 13.91
C PRO A 200 -14.84 9.15 14.44
N ASP A 201 -15.85 9.08 15.31
CA ASP A 201 -16.40 10.24 16.02
C ASP A 201 -15.45 10.75 17.13
N ARG A 202 -14.55 9.89 17.59
CA ARG A 202 -13.53 10.19 18.62
C ARG A 202 -12.37 9.21 18.57
N TYR A 203 -11.25 9.55 19.23
CA TYR A 203 -10.03 8.73 19.26
C TYR A 203 -9.69 8.11 20.62
N ASP A 204 -10.60 8.16 21.59
CA ASP A 204 -10.42 7.59 22.95
C ASP A 204 -11.06 6.19 23.12
N TYR A 205 -11.36 5.51 22.01
CA TYR A 205 -11.77 4.12 22.05
C TYR A 205 -10.68 3.22 22.65
N GLU A 206 -11.10 2.24 23.47
CA GLU A 206 -10.18 1.27 24.05
C GLU A 206 -9.54 0.37 22.99
N GLU A 207 -10.37 -0.14 22.07
CA GLU A 207 -9.91 -0.92 20.92
C GLU A 207 -9.47 0.03 19.80
N GLU A 208 -8.21 -0.10 19.38
CA GLU A 208 -7.59 0.77 18.38
C GLU A 208 -8.33 0.76 17.04
N ASN A 209 -8.86 -0.40 16.63
CA ASN A 209 -9.62 -0.56 15.40
C ASN A 209 -10.86 0.36 15.33
N ASN A 210 -11.50 0.67 16.46
CA ASN A 210 -12.61 1.65 16.49
C ASN A 210 -12.14 3.10 16.26
N ARG A 211 -10.84 3.35 16.19
CA ARG A 211 -10.24 4.63 15.80
C ARG A 211 -9.94 4.74 14.32
N SER A 212 -10.39 3.77 13.53
CA SER A 212 -10.19 3.76 12.06
C SER A 212 -10.85 4.96 11.41
N LEU A 213 -10.05 5.70 10.61
CA LEU A 213 -10.54 6.74 9.73
C LEU A 213 -11.23 6.08 8.53
N GLY A 214 -12.51 6.30 8.39
CA GLY A 214 -13.33 5.73 7.33
C GLY A 214 -14.03 6.80 6.51
N ILE A 215 -14.27 6.49 5.26
CA ILE A 215 -14.86 7.40 4.28
C ILE A 215 -16.00 6.76 3.50
N ARG A 216 -16.92 7.62 3.04
CA ARG A 216 -17.84 7.33 1.96
C ARG A 216 -17.37 8.09 0.71
N LEU A 217 -16.98 7.36 -0.32
CA LEU A 217 -16.51 7.88 -1.59
C LEU A 217 -17.62 7.78 -2.63
N THR A 218 -17.91 8.86 -3.35
CA THR A 218 -19.01 8.91 -4.31
C THR A 218 -18.67 9.68 -5.56
N ASP A 219 -19.26 9.27 -6.66
CA ASP A 219 -19.47 10.10 -7.86
C ASP A 219 -20.96 10.30 -8.11
N SER A 220 -21.33 10.74 -9.30
CA SER A 220 -22.76 10.95 -9.67
C SER A 220 -23.57 9.65 -9.73
N SER A 221 -22.94 8.47 -9.75
CA SER A 221 -23.58 7.20 -10.09
C SER A 221 -23.30 6.08 -9.10
N HIS A 222 -22.20 6.14 -8.38
CA HIS A 222 -21.73 5.06 -7.52
C HIS A 222 -21.25 5.58 -6.16
N SER A 223 -21.36 4.72 -5.16
CA SER A 223 -20.93 5.00 -3.79
C SER A 223 -20.22 3.80 -3.18
N PHE A 224 -19.14 4.10 -2.48
CA PHE A 224 -18.28 3.12 -1.80
C PHE A 224 -18.13 3.50 -0.34
N LEU A 225 -18.30 2.54 0.56
CA LEU A 225 -18.03 2.73 1.98
C LEU A 225 -16.81 1.92 2.38
N ILE A 226 -15.77 2.60 2.88
CA ILE A 226 -14.47 2.03 3.23
C ILE A 226 -14.11 2.53 4.62
N LEU A 227 -14.08 1.63 5.60
CA LEU A 227 -14.03 1.97 7.03
C LEU A 227 -12.78 1.43 7.75
N GLY A 228 -11.80 0.89 7.02
CA GLY A 228 -10.68 0.18 7.64
C GLY A 228 -11.17 -0.95 8.54
N ASP A 229 -10.68 -0.98 9.77
CA ASP A 229 -11.04 -2.01 10.74
C ASP A 229 -12.06 -1.56 11.79
N ALA A 230 -12.87 -0.53 11.48
CA ALA A 230 -13.92 -0.06 12.35
C ALA A 230 -14.82 -1.22 12.84
N GLN A 231 -15.06 -1.27 14.15
CA GLN A 231 -15.84 -2.32 14.80
C GLN A 231 -17.19 -1.80 15.30
N SER A 232 -17.95 -2.66 15.94
CA SER A 232 -19.32 -2.41 16.37
C SER A 232 -19.54 -1.15 17.22
N LYS A 233 -18.51 -0.68 17.98
CA LYS A 233 -18.63 0.58 18.72
C LYS A 233 -18.61 1.79 17.79
N SER A 234 -17.68 1.81 16.83
CA SER A 234 -17.60 2.85 15.79
C SER A 234 -18.82 2.81 14.88
N GLU A 235 -19.28 1.60 14.47
CA GLU A 235 -20.53 1.44 13.71
C GLU A 235 -21.74 2.04 14.44
N SER A 236 -21.83 1.78 15.76
CA SER A 236 -22.92 2.34 16.58
C SER A 236 -22.85 3.86 16.68
N ALA A 237 -21.66 4.44 16.70
CA ALA A 237 -21.46 5.88 16.68
C ALA A 237 -21.90 6.46 15.31
N MET A 238 -21.43 5.89 14.19
CA MET A 238 -21.84 6.32 12.84
C MET A 238 -23.35 6.32 12.63
N LEU A 239 -24.04 5.31 13.17
CA LEU A 239 -25.51 5.22 13.09
C LEU A 239 -26.25 6.33 13.89
N ASN A 240 -25.57 6.98 14.82
CA ASN A 240 -26.13 8.11 15.59
C ASN A 240 -25.81 9.46 14.95
N GLU A 241 -24.84 9.50 14.04
CA GLU A 241 -24.57 10.68 13.22
C GLU A 241 -25.61 10.79 12.10
N ASN A 242 -25.93 12.02 11.71
CA ASN A 242 -26.90 12.25 10.64
C ASN A 242 -26.23 12.25 9.25
N LEU A 243 -25.40 11.23 8.99
CA LEU A 243 -24.67 11.04 7.74
C LEU A 243 -25.34 9.98 6.88
N ASP A 244 -25.22 10.14 5.56
CA ASP A 244 -25.58 9.10 4.61
C ASP A 244 -24.49 8.03 4.59
N LEU A 245 -24.83 6.82 5.04
CA LEU A 245 -23.95 5.65 5.05
C LEU A 245 -24.26 4.69 3.90
N SER A 246 -25.34 4.93 3.14
CA SER A 246 -25.72 4.03 2.05
C SER A 246 -24.62 3.92 1.00
N ALA A 247 -24.39 2.72 0.50
CA ALA A 247 -23.33 2.47 -0.48
C ALA A 247 -23.71 1.34 -1.45
N ASP A 248 -23.34 1.49 -2.72
CA ASP A 248 -23.46 0.42 -3.70
C ASP A 248 -22.43 -0.70 -3.42
N VAL A 249 -21.27 -0.33 -2.85
CA VAL A 249 -20.22 -1.25 -2.47
C VAL A 249 -19.74 -0.92 -1.05
N TYR A 250 -19.85 -1.87 -0.16
CA TYR A 250 -19.26 -1.81 1.17
C TYR A 250 -18.05 -2.75 1.28
N MET A 251 -16.88 -2.21 1.51
CA MET A 251 -15.73 -2.99 1.88
C MET A 251 -15.88 -3.46 3.33
N VAL A 252 -16.14 -4.74 3.52
CA VAL A 252 -16.43 -5.31 4.84
C VAL A 252 -15.29 -5.03 5.80
N SER A 253 -15.60 -4.34 6.89
CA SER A 253 -14.59 -3.87 7.86
C SER A 253 -13.89 -5.02 8.56
N HIS A 254 -12.65 -4.75 9.00
CA HIS A 254 -11.83 -5.62 9.82
C HIS A 254 -11.72 -7.04 9.22
N HIS A 255 -11.48 -7.09 7.91
CA HIS A 255 -11.28 -8.32 7.12
C HIS A 255 -12.41 -9.36 7.30
N GLY A 256 -13.65 -8.89 7.56
CA GLY A 256 -14.80 -9.75 7.83
C GLY A 256 -14.82 -10.35 9.25
N SER A 257 -14.15 -9.74 10.20
CA SER A 257 -14.18 -10.16 11.61
C SER A 257 -15.60 -10.12 12.19
N ALA A 258 -15.92 -11.06 13.07
CA ALA A 258 -17.19 -11.07 13.81
C ALA A 258 -17.39 -9.88 14.77
N SER A 259 -16.37 -9.05 14.98
CA SER A 259 -16.45 -7.82 15.79
C SER A 259 -16.98 -6.61 15.02
N SER A 260 -17.16 -6.73 13.70
CA SER A 260 -17.60 -5.68 12.79
C SER A 260 -18.77 -6.12 11.94
N SER A 261 -19.28 -5.21 11.10
CA SER A 261 -20.37 -5.47 10.15
C SER A 261 -21.64 -6.01 10.83
N THR A 262 -22.04 -5.33 11.90
CA THR A 262 -23.24 -5.71 12.66
C THR A 262 -24.49 -5.64 11.78
N GLU A 263 -25.47 -6.51 12.06
CA GLU A 263 -26.71 -6.53 11.29
C GLU A 263 -27.41 -5.16 11.23
N LYS A 264 -27.37 -4.41 12.33
CA LYS A 264 -27.95 -3.06 12.39
C LYS A 264 -27.22 -2.11 11.43
N PHE A 265 -25.90 -2.21 11.35
CA PHE A 265 -25.07 -1.40 10.48
C PHE A 265 -25.30 -1.77 9.00
N LEU A 266 -25.26 -3.07 8.67
CA LEU A 266 -25.51 -3.57 7.32
C LEU A 266 -26.89 -3.21 6.75
N ARG A 267 -27.88 -2.94 7.60
CA ARG A 267 -29.21 -2.46 7.15
C ARG A 267 -29.23 -0.97 6.83
N ALA A 268 -28.20 -0.22 7.24
CA ALA A 268 -28.10 1.22 6.99
C ALA A 268 -27.16 1.53 5.80
N VAL A 269 -26.34 0.56 5.44
CA VAL A 269 -25.47 0.61 4.27
C VAL A 269 -26.18 0.06 3.04
#